data_6c32ae06224b9666705cdf7624396979
#
_entry.id   6c32ae06224b9666705cdf7624396979
#
_cell.length_a   1.000
_cell.length_b   1.000
_cell.length_c   1.000
_cell.angle_alpha   90.00
_cell.angle_beta   90.00
_cell.angle_gamma   90.00
#
_symmetry.space_group_name_H-M   'P 1'
#
loop_
_entity.id
_entity.type
_entity.pdbx_description
1 polymer ?
#
loop_
_entity_poly.entity_id
_entity_poly.type
_entity_poly.pdbx_seq_one_letter_code
_entity_poly.pdbx_strand_id
1 'polypeptide(L)'
;KAREAGEEAFRGFMSKHANVEIGLALRSDRWAGADFWEQQGRRVSLDDILQRADVVTVGIDGGGLDDLLGMYVIGRDRETREWLGWGHAWVHETAVVRRKSEASRFQDFVACGDMTIVRRVGDDTAEVAEYVRRIHEAELLDHIGIDPSGVGQILDSLAEAGIPDESVVGISQGWKLGGAIKT
;
A
#
# COMPACT_ATOMS: atom_id res chain seq x y z
N LYS A 1 17.56 -17.09 -26.37
CA LYS A 1 18.46 -16.19 -25.57
C LYS A 1 18.14 -16.23 -24.07
N ALA A 2 16.88 -15.95 -23.60
CA ALA A 2 16.58 -15.99 -22.16
C ALA A 2 16.68 -17.42 -21.56
N ARG A 3 16.33 -18.46 -22.31
CA ARG A 3 16.50 -19.87 -21.89
C ARG A 3 17.97 -20.31 -21.87
N GLU A 4 18.80 -19.76 -22.74
CA GLU A 4 20.25 -20.05 -22.82
C GLU A 4 21.02 -19.35 -21.70
N ALA A 5 20.48 -18.26 -21.13
CA ALA A 5 21.06 -17.52 -20.03
C ALA A 5 20.76 -18.10 -18.63
N GLY A 6 20.08 -19.26 -18.58
CA GLY A 6 19.75 -19.97 -17.35
C GLY A 6 18.31 -19.79 -16.89
N GLU A 7 17.90 -20.66 -15.97
CA GLU A 7 16.51 -20.76 -15.50
C GLU A 7 16.02 -19.46 -14.83
N GLU A 8 16.89 -18.78 -14.10
CA GLU A 8 16.60 -17.52 -13.43
C GLU A 8 16.31 -16.38 -14.42
N ALA A 9 17.16 -16.24 -15.45
CA ALA A 9 16.96 -15.25 -16.51
C ALA A 9 15.67 -15.53 -17.29
N PHE A 10 15.34 -16.80 -17.49
CA PHE A 10 14.07 -17.20 -18.12
C PHE A 10 12.86 -16.86 -17.27
N ARG A 11 12.89 -17.12 -15.96
CA ARG A 11 11.81 -16.76 -15.02
C ARG A 11 11.64 -15.25 -14.94
N GLY A 12 12.72 -14.48 -14.83
CA GLY A 12 12.68 -13.02 -14.87
C GLY A 12 12.06 -12.48 -16.18
N PHE A 13 12.38 -13.10 -17.31
CA PHE A 13 11.74 -12.78 -18.58
C PHE A 13 10.24 -13.08 -18.57
N MET A 14 9.84 -14.25 -18.09
CA MET A 14 8.43 -14.65 -18.00
C MET A 14 7.63 -13.73 -17.09
N SER A 15 8.17 -13.31 -15.94
CA SER A 15 7.53 -12.35 -15.05
C SER A 15 7.33 -10.99 -15.72
N LYS A 16 8.36 -10.45 -16.38
CA LYS A 16 8.32 -9.10 -16.99
C LYS A 16 7.50 -9.01 -18.27
N HIS A 17 7.47 -10.08 -19.07
CA HIS A 17 6.90 -10.04 -20.42
C HIS A 17 5.67 -10.93 -20.60
N ALA A 18 5.44 -11.88 -19.71
CA ALA A 18 4.30 -12.79 -19.77
C ALA A 18 3.47 -12.74 -18.46
N ASN A 19 3.76 -11.82 -17.56
CA ASN A 19 3.07 -11.63 -16.28
C ASN A 19 2.91 -12.93 -15.47
N VAL A 20 3.93 -13.79 -15.53
CA VAL A 20 3.95 -15.04 -14.75
C VAL A 20 4.47 -14.74 -13.36
N GLU A 21 3.70 -15.12 -12.34
CA GLU A 21 4.12 -15.00 -10.95
C GLU A 21 5.36 -15.87 -10.68
N ILE A 22 6.40 -15.27 -10.11
CA ILE A 22 7.57 -15.96 -9.60
C ILE A 22 7.63 -15.75 -8.09
N GLY A 23 7.70 -16.84 -7.33
CA GLY A 23 7.77 -16.77 -5.86
C GLY A 23 8.97 -15.93 -5.38
N LEU A 24 8.82 -15.26 -4.25
CA LEU A 24 9.86 -14.40 -3.64
C LEU A 24 11.21 -15.11 -3.49
N ALA A 25 11.19 -16.40 -3.13
CA ALA A 25 12.40 -17.20 -2.92
C ALA A 25 13.21 -17.47 -4.20
N LEU A 26 12.64 -17.18 -5.39
CA LEU A 26 13.25 -17.53 -6.68
C LEU A 26 13.93 -16.36 -7.38
N ARG A 27 14.02 -15.19 -6.75
CA ARG A 27 14.67 -14.00 -7.29
C ARG A 27 15.99 -13.75 -6.59
N SER A 28 17.08 -13.65 -7.35
CA SER A 28 18.41 -13.31 -6.82
C SER A 28 18.53 -11.84 -6.40
N ASP A 29 17.70 -10.98 -7.01
CA ASP A 29 17.64 -9.54 -6.74
C ASP A 29 16.55 -9.15 -5.71
N ARG A 30 16.05 -10.15 -4.97
CA ARG A 30 14.99 -9.91 -3.97
C ARG A 30 15.51 -9.06 -2.82
N TRP A 31 14.59 -8.33 -2.21
CA TRP A 31 14.83 -7.63 -0.96
C TRP A 31 15.28 -8.63 0.14
N ALA A 32 16.30 -8.28 0.92
CA ALA A 32 16.85 -9.16 1.95
C ALA A 32 15.83 -9.61 3.01
N GLY A 33 14.85 -8.76 3.30
CA GLY A 33 13.74 -9.08 4.20
C GLY A 33 12.75 -10.13 3.68
N ALA A 34 12.79 -10.46 2.38
CA ALA A 34 11.85 -11.42 1.78
C ALA A 34 11.93 -12.83 2.39
N ASP A 35 13.11 -13.24 2.88
CA ASP A 35 13.32 -14.53 3.53
C ASP A 35 12.62 -14.64 4.90
N PHE A 36 12.33 -13.51 5.51
CA PHE A 36 11.70 -13.42 6.83
C PHE A 36 10.23 -13.03 6.76
N TRP A 37 9.73 -12.61 5.58
CA TRP A 37 8.40 -12.04 5.39
C TRP A 37 7.28 -12.95 5.92
N GLU A 38 7.29 -14.23 5.52
CA GLU A 38 6.27 -15.18 5.94
C GLU A 38 6.31 -15.48 7.45
N GLN A 39 7.51 -15.48 8.03
CA GLN A 39 7.71 -15.76 9.47
C GLN A 39 7.28 -14.59 10.35
N GLN A 40 7.31 -13.37 9.82
CA GLN A 40 6.93 -12.14 10.52
C GLN A 40 5.49 -11.70 10.24
N GLY A 41 4.77 -12.45 9.42
CA GLY A 41 3.36 -12.18 9.11
C GLY A 41 2.49 -12.26 10.36
N ARG A 42 2.15 -11.10 10.93
CA ARG A 42 1.18 -10.96 12.03
C ARG A 42 0.05 -10.09 11.55
N ARG A 43 -1.18 -10.47 11.85
CA ARG A 43 -2.30 -9.60 11.56
C ARG A 43 -2.37 -8.50 12.60
N VAL A 44 -2.12 -7.27 12.16
CA VAL A 44 -2.19 -6.05 12.96
C VAL A 44 -3.32 -5.21 12.39
N SER A 45 -4.24 -4.75 13.22
CA SER A 45 -5.30 -3.82 12.83
C SER A 45 -4.85 -2.37 13.01
N LEU A 46 -5.58 -1.43 12.40
CA LEU A 46 -5.37 -0.01 12.67
C LEU A 46 -5.57 0.31 14.17
N ASP A 47 -6.56 -0.33 14.81
CA ASP A 47 -6.82 -0.11 16.24
C ASP A 47 -5.65 -0.58 17.10
N ASP A 48 -4.98 -1.68 16.74
CA ASP A 48 -3.75 -2.11 17.42
C ASP A 48 -2.64 -1.06 17.29
N ILE A 49 -2.50 -0.45 16.09
CA ILE A 49 -1.52 0.61 15.86
C ILE A 49 -1.85 1.83 16.71
N LEU A 50 -3.10 2.29 16.71
CA LEU A 50 -3.54 3.46 17.50
C LEU A 50 -3.33 3.26 19.00
N GLN A 51 -3.46 2.04 19.51
CA GLN A 51 -3.26 1.74 20.92
C GLN A 51 -1.79 1.63 21.31
N ARG A 52 -0.91 1.17 20.40
CA ARG A 52 0.44 0.74 20.72
C ARG A 52 1.52 1.67 20.20
N ALA A 53 1.29 2.40 19.14
CA ALA A 53 2.31 3.24 18.52
C ALA A 53 2.55 4.54 19.31
N ASP A 54 3.78 5.05 19.22
CA ASP A 54 4.15 6.40 19.66
C ASP A 54 4.22 7.41 18.49
N VAL A 55 4.31 6.91 17.27
CA VAL A 55 4.31 7.70 16.04
C VAL A 55 3.80 6.87 14.88
N VAL A 56 3.11 7.50 13.94
CA VAL A 56 2.52 6.85 12.76
C VAL A 56 2.79 7.67 11.51
N THR A 57 3.23 7.00 10.46
CA THR A 57 3.35 7.54 9.11
C THR A 57 2.41 6.79 8.17
N VAL A 58 1.80 7.51 7.25
CA VAL A 58 0.86 6.97 6.26
C VAL A 58 1.45 7.10 4.86
N GLY A 59 1.37 6.06 4.05
CA GLY A 59 1.65 6.10 2.62
C GLY A 59 0.37 5.89 1.83
N ILE A 60 0.13 6.70 0.82
CA ILE A 60 -1.04 6.61 -0.07
C ILE A 60 -0.54 6.60 -1.52
N ASP A 61 -1.03 5.65 -2.32
CA ASP A 61 -0.64 5.49 -3.72
C ASP A 61 -1.81 5.03 -4.58
N GLY A 62 -1.83 5.48 -5.83
CA GLY A 62 -2.84 5.10 -6.82
C GLY A 62 -4.13 5.92 -6.74
N GLY A 63 -5.18 5.30 -7.23
CA GLY A 63 -6.52 5.87 -7.26
C GLY A 63 -7.07 6.11 -8.66
N GLY A 64 -8.38 6.30 -8.76
CA GLY A 64 -9.12 6.50 -9.99
C GLY A 64 -9.99 5.30 -10.38
N LEU A 65 -10.77 5.48 -11.47
CA LEU A 65 -11.78 4.50 -11.89
C LEU A 65 -11.21 3.18 -12.45
N ASP A 66 -9.96 3.19 -12.88
CA ASP A 66 -9.30 2.05 -13.55
C ASP A 66 -8.17 1.45 -12.73
N ASP A 67 -7.84 2.05 -11.59
CA ASP A 67 -6.74 1.62 -10.76
C ASP A 67 -7.17 1.40 -9.30
N LEU A 68 -6.27 0.84 -8.50
CA LEU A 68 -6.46 0.66 -7.07
C LEU A 68 -5.98 1.92 -6.34
N LEU A 69 -6.70 2.31 -5.30
CA LEU A 69 -6.18 3.22 -4.29
C LEU A 69 -5.68 2.37 -3.13
N GLY A 70 -4.43 2.54 -2.74
CA GLY A 70 -3.79 1.83 -1.65
C GLY A 70 -3.39 2.78 -0.53
N MET A 71 -3.58 2.36 0.72
CA MET A 71 -3.05 3.04 1.89
C MET A 71 -2.26 2.04 2.73
N TYR A 72 -1.10 2.47 3.24
CA TYR A 72 -0.34 1.71 4.20
C TYR A 72 0.05 2.56 5.39
N VAL A 73 -0.21 2.06 6.58
CA VAL A 73 0.04 2.73 7.86
C VAL A 73 1.17 2.01 8.57
N ILE A 74 2.20 2.75 8.95
CA ILE A 74 3.33 2.23 9.71
C ILE A 74 3.40 2.96 11.04
N GLY A 75 3.32 2.21 12.13
CA GLY A 75 3.50 2.70 13.49
C GLY A 75 4.75 2.12 14.14
N ARG A 76 5.32 2.85 15.10
CA ARG A 76 6.40 2.37 15.95
C ARG A 76 5.85 2.04 17.34
N ASP A 77 5.90 0.76 17.72
CA ASP A 77 5.43 0.33 19.05
C ASP A 77 6.24 1.04 20.15
N ARG A 78 5.55 1.67 21.10
CA ARG A 78 6.16 2.49 22.16
C ARG A 78 6.99 1.68 23.16
N GLU A 79 6.62 0.41 23.38
CA GLU A 79 7.24 -0.46 24.35
C GLU A 79 8.32 -1.35 23.73
N THR A 80 7.94 -2.10 22.68
CA THR A 80 8.83 -3.09 22.06
C THR A 80 9.74 -2.49 21.00
N ARG A 81 9.41 -1.30 20.48
CA ARG A 81 10.08 -0.64 19.37
C ARG A 81 9.97 -1.42 18.05
N GLU A 82 9.08 -2.39 17.97
CA GLU A 82 8.76 -3.10 16.72
C GLU A 82 8.00 -2.19 15.73
N TRP A 83 8.13 -2.45 14.46
CA TRP A 83 7.31 -1.83 13.44
C TRP A 83 5.97 -2.56 13.32
N LEU A 84 4.89 -1.81 13.38
CA LEU A 84 3.52 -2.26 13.19
C LEU A 84 3.04 -1.76 11.84
N GLY A 85 2.53 -2.66 11.01
CA GLY A 85 2.05 -2.30 9.68
C GLY A 85 0.61 -2.74 9.46
N TRP A 86 -0.20 -1.87 8.87
CA TRP A 86 -1.55 -2.16 8.42
C TRP A 86 -1.79 -1.53 7.06
N GLY A 87 -2.38 -2.28 6.14
CA GLY A 87 -2.69 -1.81 4.80
C GLY A 87 -4.14 -2.07 4.43
N HIS A 88 -4.70 -1.19 3.60
CA HIS A 88 -6.02 -1.36 3.02
C HIS A 88 -6.02 -0.81 1.59
N ALA A 89 -6.84 -1.42 0.73
CA ALA A 89 -6.98 -0.99 -0.65
C ALA A 89 -8.45 -0.72 -0.98
N TRP A 90 -8.67 0.18 -1.93
CA TRP A 90 -9.99 0.45 -2.50
C TRP A 90 -9.94 0.23 -4.01
N VAL A 91 -11.02 -0.29 -4.54
CA VAL A 91 -11.20 -0.51 -5.98
C VAL A 91 -12.59 -0.09 -6.40
N HIS A 92 -12.70 0.67 -7.49
CA HIS A 92 -13.99 1.00 -8.03
C HIS A 92 -14.60 -0.22 -8.76
N GLU A 93 -15.91 -0.43 -8.64
CA GLU A 93 -16.59 -1.57 -9.29
C GLU A 93 -16.34 -1.63 -10.82
N THR A 94 -16.12 -0.49 -11.45
CA THR A 94 -15.74 -0.42 -12.88
C THR A 94 -14.42 -1.12 -13.15
N ALA A 95 -13.42 -0.95 -12.30
CA ALA A 95 -12.13 -1.62 -12.44
C ALA A 95 -12.28 -3.14 -12.25
N VAL A 96 -13.11 -3.58 -11.30
CA VAL A 96 -13.41 -5.01 -11.09
C VAL A 96 -14.03 -5.63 -12.34
N VAL A 97 -14.98 -4.94 -12.96
CA VAL A 97 -15.63 -5.41 -14.21
C VAL A 97 -14.64 -5.47 -15.39
N ARG A 98 -13.72 -4.53 -15.48
CA ARG A 98 -12.70 -4.49 -16.55
C ARG A 98 -11.59 -5.52 -16.32
N ARG A 99 -11.16 -5.74 -15.10
CA ARG A 99 -10.09 -6.67 -14.71
C ARG A 99 -10.64 -8.05 -14.32
N LYS A 100 -11.40 -8.66 -15.22
CA LYS A 100 -12.10 -9.94 -14.99
C LYS A 100 -11.18 -11.08 -14.53
N SER A 101 -9.94 -11.11 -15.00
CA SER A 101 -8.94 -12.11 -14.59
C SER A 101 -8.52 -11.99 -13.13
N GLU A 102 -8.70 -10.80 -12.53
CA GLU A 102 -8.31 -10.50 -11.15
C GLU A 102 -9.52 -10.45 -10.21
N ALA A 103 -10.74 -10.49 -10.74
CA ALA A 103 -11.97 -10.28 -9.99
C ALA A 103 -12.13 -11.26 -8.81
N SER A 104 -11.76 -12.54 -8.96
CA SER A 104 -11.80 -13.51 -7.86
C SER A 104 -10.82 -13.14 -6.74
N ARG A 105 -9.61 -12.69 -7.07
CA ARG A 105 -8.61 -12.23 -6.11
C ARG A 105 -9.10 -10.99 -5.34
N PHE A 106 -9.77 -10.06 -6.01
CA PHE A 106 -10.37 -8.91 -5.32
C PHE A 106 -11.44 -9.33 -4.33
N GLN A 107 -12.28 -10.33 -4.67
CA GLN A 107 -13.25 -10.88 -3.73
C GLN A 107 -12.59 -11.54 -2.52
N ASP A 108 -11.48 -12.23 -2.70
CA ASP A 108 -10.70 -12.82 -1.60
C ASP A 108 -10.17 -11.72 -0.67
N PHE A 109 -9.62 -10.63 -1.18
CA PHE A 109 -9.17 -9.48 -0.39
C PHE A 109 -10.33 -8.79 0.36
N VAL A 110 -11.49 -8.66 -0.28
CA VAL A 110 -12.70 -8.14 0.39
C VAL A 110 -13.13 -9.07 1.52
N ALA A 111 -13.15 -10.37 1.30
CA ALA A 111 -13.50 -11.37 2.32
C ALA A 111 -12.54 -11.37 3.51
N CYS A 112 -11.24 -11.09 3.26
CA CYS A 112 -10.23 -10.92 4.31
C CYS A 112 -10.30 -9.57 5.03
N GLY A 113 -11.07 -8.58 4.51
CA GLY A 113 -11.13 -7.23 5.05
C GLY A 113 -9.96 -6.33 4.66
N ASP A 114 -9.19 -6.73 3.67
CA ASP A 114 -8.01 -5.99 3.20
C ASP A 114 -8.34 -5.05 2.02
N MET A 115 -9.57 -5.13 1.48
CA MET A 115 -10.03 -4.32 0.35
C MET A 115 -11.50 -3.94 0.47
N THR A 116 -11.83 -2.74 0.00
CA THR A 116 -13.21 -2.24 -0.18
C THR A 116 -13.51 -2.03 -1.67
N ILE A 117 -14.66 -2.54 -2.14
CA ILE A 117 -15.16 -2.19 -3.48
C ILE A 117 -16.09 -0.99 -3.33
N VAL A 118 -15.70 0.14 -3.92
CA VAL A 118 -16.49 1.37 -3.91
C VAL A 118 -17.32 1.53 -5.19
N ARG A 119 -18.42 2.25 -5.10
CA ARG A 119 -19.37 2.45 -6.21
C ARG A 119 -19.44 3.88 -6.69
N ARG A 120 -19.23 4.83 -5.80
CA ARG A 120 -19.26 6.26 -6.14
C ARG A 120 -17.84 6.78 -6.22
N VAL A 121 -17.63 7.68 -7.16
CA VAL A 121 -16.37 8.42 -7.27
C VAL A 121 -16.20 9.27 -6.00
N GLY A 122 -15.07 9.14 -5.35
CA GLY A 122 -14.74 9.85 -4.13
C GLY A 122 -15.05 9.11 -2.82
N ASP A 123 -15.81 7.99 -2.85
CA ASP A 123 -16.02 7.17 -1.64
C ASP A 123 -14.69 6.62 -1.12
N ASP A 124 -13.78 6.24 -2.01
CA ASP A 124 -12.43 5.75 -1.69
C ASP A 124 -11.58 6.81 -0.99
N THR A 125 -11.50 8.01 -1.55
CA THR A 125 -10.72 9.11 -0.96
C THR A 125 -11.32 9.60 0.35
N ALA A 126 -12.64 9.59 0.49
CA ALA A 126 -13.34 9.93 1.72
C ALA A 126 -13.04 8.90 2.84
N GLU A 127 -13.05 7.60 2.53
CA GLU A 127 -12.69 6.57 3.50
C GLU A 127 -11.20 6.66 3.91
N VAL A 128 -10.28 6.91 2.96
CA VAL A 128 -8.86 7.16 3.27
C VAL A 128 -8.73 8.34 4.23
N ALA A 129 -9.40 9.46 3.94
CA ALA A 129 -9.35 10.65 4.79
C ALA A 129 -9.89 10.36 6.20
N GLU A 130 -10.93 9.54 6.34
CA GLU A 130 -11.48 9.12 7.63
C GLU A 130 -10.47 8.29 8.44
N TYR A 131 -9.73 7.36 7.80
CA TYR A 131 -8.68 6.62 8.50
C TYR A 131 -7.55 7.54 8.96
N VAL A 132 -7.12 8.47 8.10
CA VAL A 132 -6.09 9.46 8.46
C VAL A 132 -6.57 10.38 9.58
N ARG A 133 -7.84 10.81 9.57
CA ARG A 133 -8.43 11.62 10.63
C ARG A 133 -8.35 10.93 11.99
N ARG A 134 -8.66 9.63 12.06
CA ARG A 134 -8.53 8.83 13.29
C ARG A 134 -7.10 8.81 13.83
N ILE A 135 -6.10 8.70 12.94
CA ILE A 135 -4.69 8.74 13.33
C ILE A 135 -4.30 10.13 13.82
N HIS A 136 -4.79 11.18 13.17
CA HIS A 136 -4.55 12.57 13.54
C HIS A 136 -5.18 12.92 14.90
N GLU A 137 -6.44 12.55 15.12
CA GLU A 137 -7.13 12.76 16.38
C GLU A 137 -6.52 12.00 17.58
N ALA A 138 -5.84 10.89 17.29
CA ALA A 138 -5.05 10.17 18.29
C ALA A 138 -3.68 10.83 18.58
N GLU A 139 -3.37 11.97 17.94
CA GLU A 139 -2.10 12.71 18.06
C GLU A 139 -0.87 11.87 17.68
N LEU A 140 -1.04 10.90 16.77
CA LEU A 140 0.02 9.97 16.37
C LEU A 140 0.59 10.29 14.98
N LEU A 141 -0.12 11.07 14.16
CA LEU A 141 0.24 11.34 12.78
C LEU A 141 1.51 12.19 12.69
N ASP A 142 2.56 11.63 12.09
CA ASP A 142 3.78 12.36 11.72
C ASP A 142 3.64 12.96 10.32
N HIS A 143 3.61 12.10 9.28
CA HIS A 143 3.49 12.54 7.89
C HIS A 143 2.63 11.58 7.06
N ILE A 144 2.10 12.13 5.96
CA ILE A 144 1.42 11.38 4.90
C ILE A 144 2.28 11.51 3.64
N GLY A 145 2.86 10.39 3.21
CA GLY A 145 3.56 10.31 1.94
C GLY A 145 2.60 10.00 0.80
N ILE A 146 2.65 10.78 -0.28
CA ILE A 146 1.74 10.59 -1.42
C ILE A 146 2.48 10.80 -2.75
N ASP A 147 2.14 10.02 -3.80
CA ASP A 147 2.63 10.31 -5.15
C ASP A 147 2.04 11.65 -5.61
N PRO A 148 2.85 12.62 -6.02
CA PRO A 148 2.34 13.91 -6.48
C PRO A 148 1.50 13.86 -7.77
N SER A 149 1.41 12.71 -8.43
CA SER A 149 0.65 12.55 -9.68
C SER A 149 -0.82 12.23 -9.40
N GLY A 150 -1.75 13.07 -9.85
CA GLY A 150 -3.19 12.77 -9.81
C GLY A 150 -3.89 12.87 -8.45
N VAL A 151 -3.28 13.56 -7.49
CA VAL A 151 -3.69 13.56 -6.06
C VAL A 151 -4.73 14.60 -5.66
N GLY A 152 -5.25 15.42 -6.58
CA GLY A 152 -6.14 16.54 -6.22
C GLY A 152 -7.30 16.13 -5.33
N GLN A 153 -8.02 15.07 -5.69
CA GLN A 153 -9.18 14.59 -4.94
C GLN A 153 -8.81 14.07 -3.53
N ILE A 154 -7.65 13.43 -3.38
CA ILE A 154 -7.17 12.96 -2.08
C ILE A 154 -6.83 14.17 -1.19
N LEU A 155 -6.16 15.18 -1.73
CA LEU A 155 -5.83 16.40 -0.99
C LEU A 155 -7.09 17.12 -0.53
N ASP A 156 -8.10 17.25 -1.40
CA ASP A 156 -9.38 17.86 -1.05
C ASP A 156 -10.07 17.08 0.10
N SER A 157 -10.10 15.75 0.02
CA SER A 157 -10.70 14.90 1.06
C SER A 157 -9.94 15.00 2.40
N LEU A 158 -8.60 15.06 2.37
CA LEU A 158 -7.78 15.25 3.57
C LEU A 158 -8.03 16.63 4.20
N ALA A 159 -8.09 17.69 3.39
CA ALA A 159 -8.39 19.05 3.86
C ALA A 159 -9.80 19.14 4.49
N GLU A 160 -10.82 18.52 3.86
CA GLU A 160 -12.17 18.43 4.41
C GLU A 160 -12.22 17.67 5.74
N ALA A 161 -11.35 16.67 5.92
CA ALA A 161 -11.18 15.93 7.17
C ALA A 161 -10.39 16.69 8.25
N GLY A 162 -9.91 17.90 7.95
CA GLY A 162 -9.17 18.75 8.88
C GLY A 162 -7.69 18.38 9.04
N ILE A 163 -7.12 17.65 8.07
CA ILE A 163 -5.71 17.30 8.10
C ILE A 163 -4.88 18.50 7.63
N PRO A 164 -3.86 18.93 8.41
CA PRO A 164 -3.00 20.05 8.04
C PRO A 164 -2.17 19.76 6.78
N ASP A 165 -2.07 20.72 5.88
CA ASP A 165 -1.29 20.60 4.63
C ASP A 165 0.18 20.28 4.88
N GLU A 166 0.77 20.80 5.96
CA GLU A 166 2.15 20.52 6.36
C GLU A 166 2.41 19.07 6.72
N SER A 167 1.38 18.29 7.01
CA SER A 167 1.50 16.84 7.25
C SER A 167 1.63 16.05 5.95
N VAL A 168 1.34 16.65 4.79
CA VAL A 168 1.34 15.96 3.50
C VAL A 168 2.65 16.20 2.75
N VAL A 169 3.33 15.14 2.38
CA VAL A 169 4.62 15.19 1.69
C VAL A 169 4.53 14.46 0.36
N GLY A 170 4.80 15.18 -0.74
CA GLY A 170 4.92 14.58 -2.06
C GLY A 170 6.17 13.72 -2.17
N ILE A 171 5.99 12.42 -2.42
CA ILE A 171 7.09 11.46 -2.56
C ILE A 171 7.35 11.19 -4.05
N SER A 172 8.46 11.68 -4.55
CA SER A 172 8.87 11.44 -5.94
C SER A 172 9.16 9.96 -6.18
N GLN A 173 8.38 9.33 -7.04
CA GLN A 173 8.59 7.94 -7.47
C GLN A 173 9.84 7.84 -8.35
N GLY A 174 10.69 6.84 -8.12
CA GLY A 174 11.81 6.60 -9.00
C GLY A 174 13.03 5.95 -8.33
N TRP A 175 14.14 5.90 -9.06
CA TRP A 175 15.38 5.20 -8.67
C TRP A 175 15.98 5.69 -7.34
N LYS A 176 15.70 6.93 -6.95
CA LYS A 176 16.17 7.51 -5.67
C LYS A 176 15.59 6.78 -4.45
N LEU A 177 14.38 6.21 -4.57
CA LEU A 177 13.78 5.39 -3.52
C LEU A 177 14.41 4.01 -3.40
N GLY A 178 15.14 3.54 -4.42
CA GLY A 178 15.80 2.25 -4.41
C GLY A 178 16.82 2.08 -3.27
N GLY A 179 17.38 3.18 -2.75
CA GLY A 179 18.23 3.18 -1.56
C GLY A 179 17.45 2.84 -0.29
N ALA A 180 16.31 3.46 -0.09
CA ALA A 180 15.45 3.25 1.09
C ALA A 180 14.85 1.83 1.15
N ILE A 181 14.63 1.19 -0.02
CA ILE A 181 14.10 -0.18 -0.09
C ILE A 181 15.17 -1.23 0.28
N LYS A 182 16.46 -0.89 0.11
CA LYS A 182 17.59 -1.83 0.31
C LYS A 182 18.21 -1.76 1.70
N THR A 183 17.85 -0.77 2.49
CA THR A 183 18.29 -0.58 3.87
C THR A 183 17.29 -1.13 4.87
#